data_3d41d8dcb231218a8f8c83227a7a42c3
#
_entry.id   3d41d8dcb231218a8f8c83227a7a42c3
#
_cell.length_a   1.000
_cell.length_b   1.000
_cell.length_c   1.000
_cell.angle_alpha   90.00
_cell.angle_beta   90.00
_cell.angle_gamma   90.00
#
_symmetry.space_group_name_H-M   'P 1'
#
loop_
_entity.id
_entity.type
_entity.pdbx_description
1 polymer ?
#
loop_
_entity_poly.entity_id
_entity_poly.type
_entity_poly.pdbx_seq_one_letter_code
_entity_poly.pdbx_strand_id
1 'polypeptide(L)'
;MAINEAHIKELLNHGERITLECKAAERGLPKSLWETYSAFANTYGGTILLGVEEHKEEIDPQKRYTVTNISNPQKLITDFWNLMNDPKKVNVNILVDEDVQVINVDGQDIIAIHIPQAAYNVRPVFINDNLQRGVFKRNYEGDYHCTEQEFKLMLRDANEAGNDRIILEHYTMDDIDTPTLERYRQLFKIDHPEHVWNELDNQEFL
;
A
#
# COMPACT_ATOMS: atom_id res chain seq x y z
N MET A 1 12.43 5.54 8.11
CA MET A 1 13.89 5.36 7.87
C MET A 1 14.30 6.49 6.93
N ALA A 2 15.34 7.27 7.26
CA ALA A 2 15.72 8.37 6.37
C ALA A 2 16.29 7.79 5.06
N ILE A 3 15.67 8.13 3.93
CA ILE A 3 16.18 7.77 2.61
C ILE A 3 17.39 8.69 2.34
N ASN A 4 18.53 8.12 2.01
CA ASN A 4 19.76 8.84 1.69
C ASN A 4 20.41 8.28 0.42
N GLU A 5 21.45 8.96 -0.09
CA GLU A 5 22.15 8.56 -1.31
C GLU A 5 22.62 7.10 -1.29
N ALA A 6 23.20 6.65 -0.18
CA ALA A 6 23.70 5.28 -0.05
C ALA A 6 22.57 4.25 -0.17
N HIS A 7 21.43 4.53 0.45
CA HIS A 7 20.23 3.69 0.36
C HIS A 7 19.66 3.67 -1.05
N ILE A 8 19.62 4.81 -1.75
CA ILE A 8 19.18 4.85 -3.16
C ILE A 8 20.11 4.01 -4.04
N LYS A 9 21.42 4.14 -3.89
CA LYS A 9 22.39 3.32 -4.65
C LYS A 9 22.23 1.84 -4.39
N GLU A 10 21.96 1.46 -3.15
CA GLU A 10 21.65 0.08 -2.79
C GLU A 10 20.35 -0.41 -3.46
N LEU A 11 19.27 0.38 -3.42
CA LEU A 11 18.01 0.05 -4.09
C LEU A 11 18.21 -0.15 -5.60
N LEU A 12 18.92 0.75 -6.27
CA LEU A 12 19.17 0.67 -7.71
C LEU A 12 20.06 -0.53 -8.07
N ASN A 13 21.07 -0.87 -7.25
CA ASN A 13 21.89 -2.06 -7.45
C ASN A 13 21.11 -3.38 -7.34
N HIS A 14 20.04 -3.40 -6.54
CA HIS A 14 19.17 -4.57 -6.43
C HIS A 14 18.10 -4.63 -7.51
N GLY A 15 17.87 -3.54 -8.23
CA GLY A 15 16.88 -3.39 -9.30
C GLY A 15 15.47 -3.17 -8.80
N GLU A 16 14.57 -2.87 -9.77
CA GLU A 16 13.14 -2.75 -9.48
C GLU A 16 12.62 -4.05 -8.86
N ARG A 17 11.80 -3.87 -7.84
CA ARG A 17 11.13 -4.93 -7.10
C ARG A 17 9.68 -4.55 -6.92
N ILE A 18 8.93 -5.44 -6.30
CA ILE A 18 7.52 -5.21 -5.96
C ILE A 18 7.29 -3.89 -5.19
N THR A 19 8.30 -3.36 -4.50
CA THR A 19 8.25 -2.15 -3.67
C THR A 19 9.11 -0.98 -4.18
N LEU A 20 9.64 -1.06 -5.41
CA LEU A 20 10.41 0.02 -6.01
C LEU A 20 9.94 0.27 -7.45
N GLU A 21 9.81 1.55 -7.80
CA GLU A 21 9.50 2.00 -9.17
C GLU A 21 10.34 3.21 -9.53
N CYS A 22 10.97 3.20 -10.71
CA CYS A 22 11.79 4.29 -11.23
C CYS A 22 11.09 4.99 -12.39
N LYS A 23 11.14 6.32 -12.43
CA LYS A 23 10.53 7.14 -13.49
C LYS A 23 11.42 8.33 -13.84
N ALA A 24 11.73 8.54 -15.11
CA ALA A 24 12.61 9.61 -15.56
C ALA A 24 12.13 11.02 -15.17
N ALA A 25 10.83 11.30 -15.26
CA ALA A 25 10.20 12.58 -14.86
C ALA A 25 10.78 13.85 -15.53
N GLU A 26 11.49 13.74 -16.64
CA GLU A 26 12.14 14.87 -17.36
C GLU A 26 11.15 15.98 -17.79
N ARG A 27 9.91 15.61 -18.09
CA ARG A 27 8.88 16.51 -18.61
C ARG A 27 7.78 16.83 -17.58
N GLY A 28 8.05 16.62 -16.32
CA GLY A 28 7.09 16.78 -15.22
C GLY A 28 6.63 15.44 -14.66
N LEU A 29 5.54 15.45 -13.87
CA LEU A 29 5.04 14.24 -13.23
C LEU A 29 4.50 13.24 -14.27
N PRO A 30 5.02 12.00 -14.32
CA PRO A 30 4.52 10.99 -15.23
C PRO A 30 3.07 10.62 -14.93
N LYS A 31 2.26 10.40 -15.96
CA LYS A 31 0.85 10.00 -15.76
C LYS A 31 0.71 8.70 -14.98
N SER A 32 1.60 7.75 -15.21
CA SER A 32 1.64 6.45 -14.51
C SER A 32 2.05 6.54 -13.04
N LEU A 33 2.52 7.69 -12.55
CA LEU A 33 2.83 7.92 -11.13
C LEU A 33 1.62 7.59 -10.24
N TRP A 34 0.43 7.98 -10.68
CA TRP A 34 -0.80 7.84 -9.91
C TRP A 34 -1.29 6.39 -9.85
N GLU A 35 -1.08 5.64 -10.93
CA GLU A 35 -1.35 4.19 -10.97
C GLU A 35 -0.46 3.46 -9.96
N THR A 36 0.85 3.80 -9.95
CA THR A 36 1.81 3.26 -8.99
C THR A 36 1.48 3.68 -7.54
N TYR A 37 1.06 4.93 -7.31
CA TYR A 37 0.60 5.38 -6.00
C TYR A 37 -0.54 4.50 -5.48
N SER A 38 -1.60 4.33 -6.28
CA SER A 38 -2.73 3.46 -5.94
C SER A 38 -2.28 2.02 -5.70
N ALA A 39 -1.43 1.48 -6.58
CA ALA A 39 -0.95 0.12 -6.49
C ALA A 39 -0.14 -0.14 -5.20
N PHE A 40 0.80 0.75 -4.86
CA PHE A 40 1.59 0.64 -3.64
C PHE A 40 0.73 0.79 -2.38
N ALA A 41 -0.14 1.80 -2.34
CA ALA A 41 -1.04 2.03 -1.22
C ALA A 41 -1.96 0.83 -0.95
N ASN A 42 -2.47 0.19 -1.99
CA ASN A 42 -3.38 -0.95 -1.86
C ASN A 42 -2.67 -2.29 -1.60
N THR A 43 -1.34 -2.37 -1.78
CA THR A 43 -0.63 -3.66 -1.70
C THR A 43 0.37 -3.67 -0.54
N TYR A 44 1.63 -3.38 -0.80
CA TYR A 44 2.72 -3.54 0.19
C TYR A 44 3.39 -2.22 0.57
N GLY A 45 2.93 -1.09 0.02
CA GLY A 45 3.70 0.12 0.03
C GLY A 45 4.88 0.05 -0.94
N GLY A 46 5.70 1.08 -0.97
CA GLY A 46 6.88 1.12 -1.82
C GLY A 46 7.49 2.51 -1.94
N THR A 47 8.51 2.62 -2.77
CA THR A 47 9.19 3.88 -3.07
C THR A 47 9.18 4.14 -4.56
N ILE A 48 8.79 5.34 -4.95
CA ILE A 48 8.91 5.84 -6.33
C ILE A 48 10.12 6.77 -6.37
N LEU A 49 11.02 6.54 -7.32
CA LEU A 49 12.14 7.43 -7.61
C LEU A 49 11.85 8.20 -8.90
N LEU A 50 11.70 9.52 -8.79
CA LEU A 50 11.60 10.42 -9.93
C LEU A 50 12.98 10.98 -10.28
N GLY A 51 13.31 11.05 -11.55
CA GLY A 51 14.64 11.42 -12.03
C GLY A 51 15.57 10.21 -12.17
N VAL A 52 15.01 9.02 -12.31
CA VAL A 52 15.75 7.78 -12.61
C VAL A 52 15.08 7.11 -13.80
N GLU A 53 15.84 6.86 -14.86
CA GLU A 53 15.42 6.13 -16.05
C GLU A 53 15.88 4.68 -15.97
N GLU A 54 14.99 3.75 -16.25
CA GLU A 54 15.31 2.33 -16.37
C GLU A 54 15.51 1.93 -17.84
N HIS A 55 16.63 1.28 -18.11
CA HIS A 55 16.93 0.68 -19.43
C HIS A 55 16.63 -0.82 -19.39
N LYS A 56 15.41 -1.21 -19.70
CA LYS A 56 14.91 -2.60 -19.56
C LYS A 56 15.68 -3.63 -20.37
N GLU A 57 16.30 -3.22 -21.49
CA GLU A 57 17.11 -4.08 -22.37
C GLU A 57 18.55 -4.29 -21.82
N GLU A 58 18.96 -3.52 -20.81
CA GLU A 58 20.30 -3.60 -20.25
C GLU A 58 20.40 -4.77 -19.25
N ILE A 59 21.37 -5.64 -19.48
CA ILE A 59 21.61 -6.84 -18.65
C ILE A 59 22.52 -6.52 -17.45
N ASP A 60 23.41 -5.52 -17.61
CA ASP A 60 24.31 -5.09 -16.56
C ASP A 60 23.54 -4.28 -15.50
N PRO A 61 23.37 -4.77 -14.26
CA PRO A 61 22.65 -4.06 -13.23
C PRO A 61 23.16 -2.63 -12.96
N GLN A 62 24.45 -2.40 -13.14
CA GLN A 62 25.08 -1.10 -12.90
C GLN A 62 24.76 -0.05 -13.99
N LYS A 63 24.31 -0.51 -15.16
CA LYS A 63 23.92 0.35 -16.29
C LYS A 63 22.41 0.40 -16.52
N ARG A 64 21.67 -0.45 -15.79
CA ARG A 64 20.22 -0.55 -15.94
C ARG A 64 19.51 0.73 -15.55
N TYR A 65 20.07 1.48 -14.62
CA TYR A 65 19.47 2.72 -14.12
C TYR A 65 20.38 3.91 -14.38
N THR A 66 19.80 4.97 -14.94
CA THR A 66 20.50 6.24 -15.18
C THR A 66 19.79 7.35 -14.41
N VAL A 67 20.53 8.07 -13.57
CA VAL A 67 20.00 9.27 -12.91
C VAL A 67 19.89 10.39 -13.93
N THR A 68 18.68 10.95 -14.08
CA THR A 68 18.33 11.97 -15.07
C THR A 68 17.99 13.28 -14.36
N ASN A 69 18.88 13.93 -13.76
CA ASN A 69 18.73 15.18 -12.98
C ASN A 69 17.41 15.94 -13.16
N ILE A 70 16.71 16.21 -12.07
CA ILE A 70 15.50 17.06 -12.06
C ILE A 70 15.93 18.51 -11.91
N SER A 71 15.75 19.32 -12.95
CA SER A 71 16.20 20.72 -12.98
C SER A 71 15.51 21.63 -11.95
N ASN A 72 14.29 21.30 -11.54
CA ASN A 72 13.55 22.06 -10.53
C ASN A 72 12.72 21.13 -9.65
N PRO A 73 13.36 20.43 -8.69
CA PRO A 73 12.68 19.47 -7.83
C PRO A 73 11.59 20.11 -6.96
N GLN A 74 11.79 21.34 -6.48
CA GLN A 74 10.82 22.03 -5.62
C GLN A 74 9.49 22.31 -6.37
N LYS A 75 9.59 22.72 -7.63
CA LYS A 75 8.39 22.90 -8.47
C LYS A 75 7.66 21.57 -8.65
N LEU A 76 8.39 20.49 -8.92
CA LEU A 76 7.79 19.19 -9.16
C LEU A 76 7.12 18.65 -7.90
N ILE A 77 7.69 18.87 -6.72
CA ILE A 77 7.09 18.55 -5.42
C ILE A 77 5.82 19.37 -5.19
N THR A 78 5.84 20.68 -5.51
CA THR A 78 4.64 21.52 -5.40
C THR A 78 3.52 21.00 -6.31
N ASP A 79 3.84 20.67 -7.56
CA ASP A 79 2.88 20.11 -8.52
C ASP A 79 2.34 18.76 -8.03
N PHE A 80 3.20 17.92 -7.44
CA PHE A 80 2.82 16.65 -6.85
C PHE A 80 1.81 16.83 -5.70
N TRP A 81 2.12 17.68 -4.71
CA TRP A 81 1.22 17.91 -3.58
C TRP A 81 -0.10 18.56 -3.98
N ASN A 82 -0.11 19.44 -4.99
CA ASN A 82 -1.34 20.00 -5.52
C ASN A 82 -2.27 18.91 -6.08
N LEU A 83 -1.70 17.92 -6.78
CA LEU A 83 -2.48 16.81 -7.34
C LEU A 83 -2.84 15.75 -6.29
N MET A 84 -1.96 15.52 -5.29
CA MET A 84 -2.26 14.63 -4.17
C MET A 84 -3.43 15.10 -3.32
N ASN A 85 -3.61 16.41 -3.20
CA ASN A 85 -4.70 17.02 -2.44
C ASN A 85 -5.92 17.36 -3.32
N ASP A 86 -5.91 17.02 -4.61
CA ASP A 86 -7.08 17.11 -5.48
C ASP A 86 -7.91 15.81 -5.40
N PRO A 87 -9.12 15.83 -4.79
CA PRO A 87 -9.93 14.62 -4.64
C PRO A 87 -10.38 14.02 -5.99
N LYS A 88 -10.35 14.82 -7.08
CA LYS A 88 -10.60 14.30 -8.43
C LYS A 88 -9.43 13.51 -8.98
N LYS A 89 -8.23 13.70 -8.41
CA LYS A 89 -7.01 13.01 -8.81
C LYS A 89 -6.74 11.79 -7.96
N VAL A 90 -6.81 11.94 -6.65
CA VAL A 90 -6.59 10.87 -5.67
C VAL A 90 -7.69 10.96 -4.61
N ASN A 91 -8.38 9.87 -4.31
CA ASN A 91 -9.47 9.89 -3.33
C ASN A 91 -9.00 10.15 -1.89
N VAL A 92 -7.79 9.77 -1.56
CA VAL A 92 -7.20 9.97 -0.24
C VAL A 92 -5.69 10.15 -0.32
N ASN A 93 -5.18 11.18 0.35
CA ASN A 93 -3.76 11.37 0.56
C ASN A 93 -3.35 10.66 1.86
N ILE A 94 -2.45 9.67 1.76
CA ILE A 94 -1.92 8.91 2.92
C ILE A 94 -0.48 9.28 3.25
N LEU A 95 0.09 10.28 2.54
CA LEU A 95 1.48 10.70 2.71
C LEU A 95 1.58 11.87 3.70
N VAL A 96 2.73 11.95 4.34
CA VAL A 96 3.18 13.09 5.13
C VAL A 96 4.35 13.78 4.43
N ASP A 97 4.71 14.99 4.86
CA ASP A 97 5.76 15.79 4.19
C ASP A 97 7.11 15.06 4.12
N GLU A 98 7.44 14.26 5.13
CA GLU A 98 8.67 13.48 5.23
C GLU A 98 8.76 12.34 4.22
N ASP A 99 7.64 11.93 3.64
CA ASP A 99 7.59 10.87 2.63
C ASP A 99 8.08 11.33 1.25
N VAL A 100 8.22 12.66 1.04
CA VAL A 100 8.65 13.24 -0.24
C VAL A 100 9.93 14.01 -0.05
N GLN A 101 11.06 13.48 -0.52
CA GLN A 101 12.37 14.03 -0.27
C GLN A 101 13.17 14.25 -1.57
N VAL A 102 13.89 15.37 -1.63
CA VAL A 102 14.92 15.57 -2.66
C VAL A 102 16.21 14.93 -2.17
N ILE A 103 16.81 14.10 -2.99
CA ILE A 103 18.05 13.40 -2.69
C ILE A 103 19.06 13.69 -3.79
N ASN A 104 20.24 14.13 -3.42
CA ASN A 104 21.33 14.31 -4.38
C ASN A 104 22.08 12.98 -4.54
N VAL A 105 22.18 12.50 -5.77
CA VAL A 105 22.89 11.28 -6.15
C VAL A 105 23.95 11.66 -7.17
N ASP A 106 25.21 11.55 -6.82
CA ASP A 106 26.36 11.90 -7.69
C ASP A 106 26.24 13.30 -8.32
N GLY A 107 25.75 14.29 -7.57
CA GLY A 107 25.59 15.67 -8.02
C GLY A 107 24.29 15.94 -8.80
N GLN A 108 23.40 14.97 -8.93
CA GLN A 108 22.10 15.08 -9.60
C GLN A 108 20.95 14.95 -8.61
N ASP A 109 19.97 15.82 -8.70
CA ASP A 109 18.81 15.82 -7.81
C ASP A 109 17.72 14.89 -8.35
N ILE A 110 17.27 13.99 -7.51
CA ILE A 110 16.12 13.12 -7.71
C ILE A 110 15.09 13.36 -6.61
N ILE A 111 13.86 12.89 -6.80
CA ILE A 111 12.83 12.91 -5.76
C ILE A 111 12.48 11.47 -5.40
N ALA A 112 12.60 11.14 -4.12
CA ALA A 112 12.12 9.89 -3.55
C ALA A 112 10.76 10.12 -2.90
N ILE A 113 9.76 9.30 -3.26
CA ILE A 113 8.42 9.32 -2.69
C ILE A 113 8.18 7.96 -2.04
N HIS A 114 8.13 7.95 -0.71
CA HIS A 114 7.79 6.75 0.05
C HIS A 114 6.27 6.67 0.20
N ILE A 115 5.68 5.56 -0.24
CA ILE A 115 4.24 5.32 -0.15
C ILE A 115 4.02 4.19 0.86
N PRO A 116 3.45 4.47 2.04
CA PRO A 116 3.10 3.42 2.99
C PRO A 116 1.96 2.55 2.46
N GLN A 117 1.85 1.32 2.93
CA GLN A 117 0.65 0.54 2.74
C GLN A 117 -0.52 1.22 3.47
N ALA A 118 -1.60 1.50 2.76
CA ALA A 118 -2.80 2.08 3.37
C ALA A 118 -3.41 1.10 4.39
N ALA A 119 -3.92 1.65 5.49
CA ALA A 119 -4.68 0.87 6.45
C ALA A 119 -5.92 0.23 5.77
N TYR A 120 -6.38 -0.92 6.27
CA TYR A 120 -7.49 -1.66 5.64
C TYR A 120 -8.77 -0.82 5.54
N ASN A 121 -9.05 0.02 6.54
CA ASN A 121 -10.21 0.92 6.57
C ASN A 121 -10.09 2.15 5.65
N VAL A 122 -8.91 2.40 5.07
CA VAL A 122 -8.66 3.46 4.09
C VAL A 122 -8.71 2.93 2.65
N ARG A 123 -8.50 1.62 2.46
CA ARG A 123 -8.58 0.98 1.14
C ARG A 123 -10.03 0.84 0.67
N PRO A 124 -10.28 0.91 -0.64
CA PRO A 124 -9.32 1.07 -1.72
C PRO A 124 -8.88 2.52 -1.92
N VAL A 125 -7.58 2.71 -2.16
CA VAL A 125 -7.02 3.96 -2.68
C VAL A 125 -7.17 3.96 -4.18
N PHE A 126 -7.89 4.95 -4.74
CA PHE A 126 -8.17 5.03 -6.17
C PHE A 126 -7.88 6.41 -6.75
N ILE A 127 -7.76 6.46 -8.08
CA ILE A 127 -7.39 7.67 -8.83
C ILE A 127 -8.46 8.07 -9.83
N ASN A 128 -8.37 9.34 -10.26
CA ASN A 128 -9.20 9.94 -11.32
C ASN A 128 -10.70 9.87 -11.05
N ASP A 129 -11.11 9.97 -9.77
CA ASP A 129 -12.51 9.90 -9.32
C ASP A 129 -13.26 8.67 -9.88
N ASN A 130 -12.55 7.58 -10.07
CA ASN A 130 -13.09 6.36 -10.68
C ASN A 130 -12.87 5.14 -9.80
N LEU A 131 -13.83 4.86 -8.94
CA LEU A 131 -13.77 3.76 -7.99
C LEU A 131 -13.65 2.37 -8.66
N GLN A 132 -14.19 2.18 -9.87
CA GLN A 132 -14.16 0.88 -10.56
C GLN A 132 -12.87 0.65 -11.35
N ARG A 133 -12.32 1.69 -11.98
CA ARG A 133 -11.16 1.59 -12.87
C ARG A 133 -9.92 2.30 -12.35
N GLY A 134 -10.04 3.03 -11.24
CA GLY A 134 -8.93 3.77 -10.64
C GLY A 134 -8.21 3.00 -9.52
N VAL A 135 -8.64 1.79 -9.20
CA VAL A 135 -8.02 0.95 -8.16
C VAL A 135 -6.98 0.05 -8.79
N PHE A 136 -5.73 0.21 -8.33
CA PHE A 136 -4.60 -0.59 -8.80
C PHE A 136 -4.01 -1.42 -7.67
N LYS A 137 -3.38 -2.53 -8.05
CA LYS A 137 -2.58 -3.40 -7.18
C LYS A 137 -1.20 -3.62 -7.81
N ARG A 138 -0.19 -3.79 -6.97
CA ARG A 138 1.14 -4.18 -7.40
C ARG A 138 1.23 -5.70 -7.47
N ASN A 139 1.65 -6.22 -8.59
CA ASN A 139 1.99 -7.63 -8.74
C ASN A 139 3.30 -7.74 -9.52
N TYR A 140 4.31 -8.34 -8.89
CA TYR A 140 5.68 -8.36 -9.39
C TYR A 140 6.18 -6.91 -9.65
N GLU A 141 6.57 -6.54 -10.86
CA GLU A 141 7.04 -5.20 -11.25
C GLU A 141 5.96 -4.35 -11.95
N GLY A 142 4.71 -4.82 -11.99
CA GLY A 142 3.62 -4.16 -12.73
C GLY A 142 2.49 -3.64 -11.84
N ASP A 143 1.88 -2.54 -12.31
CA ASP A 143 0.65 -1.97 -11.74
C ASP A 143 -0.53 -2.46 -12.56
N TYR A 144 -1.43 -3.20 -11.94
CA TYR A 144 -2.58 -3.82 -12.58
C TYR A 144 -3.88 -3.33 -11.97
N HIS A 145 -4.90 -3.15 -12.78
CA HIS A 145 -6.24 -2.91 -12.25
C HIS A 145 -6.69 -4.05 -11.33
N CYS A 146 -7.29 -3.69 -10.21
CA CYS A 146 -7.95 -4.68 -9.37
C CYS A 146 -9.14 -5.30 -10.12
N THR A 147 -9.33 -6.59 -9.93
CA THR A 147 -10.54 -7.28 -10.37
C THR A 147 -11.75 -6.81 -9.55
N GLU A 148 -12.95 -6.99 -10.07
CA GLU A 148 -14.17 -6.65 -9.34
C GLU A 148 -14.26 -7.38 -7.99
N GLN A 149 -13.78 -8.62 -7.93
CA GLN A 149 -13.77 -9.41 -6.69
C GLN A 149 -12.80 -8.82 -5.65
N GLU A 150 -11.58 -8.48 -6.05
CA GLU A 150 -10.58 -7.86 -5.15
C GLU A 150 -11.06 -6.51 -4.63
N PHE A 151 -11.64 -5.71 -5.49
CA PHE A 151 -12.23 -4.44 -5.14
C PHE A 151 -13.39 -4.60 -4.12
N LYS A 152 -14.30 -5.55 -4.32
CA LYS A 152 -15.39 -5.85 -3.38
C LYS A 152 -14.86 -6.31 -2.03
N LEU A 153 -13.78 -7.09 -2.01
CA LEU A 153 -13.12 -7.51 -0.78
C LEU A 153 -12.54 -6.30 -0.01
N MET A 154 -11.84 -5.39 -0.70
CA MET A 154 -11.32 -4.16 -0.06
C MET A 154 -12.43 -3.31 0.55
N LEU A 155 -13.56 -3.13 -0.17
CA LEU A 155 -14.71 -2.38 0.35
C LEU A 155 -15.35 -3.06 1.57
N ARG A 156 -15.46 -4.38 1.55
CA ARG A 156 -15.98 -5.15 2.70
C ARG A 156 -15.07 -4.97 3.91
N ASP A 157 -13.77 -5.09 3.71
CA ASP A 157 -12.78 -5.01 4.79
C ASP A 157 -12.64 -3.58 5.34
N ALA A 158 -12.90 -2.55 4.52
CA ALA A 158 -12.96 -1.15 4.94
C ALA A 158 -14.14 -0.84 5.86
N ASN A 159 -15.17 -1.66 5.87
CA ASN A 159 -16.36 -1.44 6.69
C ASN A 159 -16.17 -2.02 8.11
N GLU A 160 -15.48 -1.30 8.97
CA GLU A 160 -15.21 -1.69 10.37
C GLU A 160 -16.47 -1.99 11.18
N ALA A 161 -17.60 -1.37 10.84
CA ALA A 161 -18.85 -1.52 11.61
C ALA A 161 -19.61 -2.81 11.29
N GLY A 162 -19.22 -3.54 10.24
CA GLY A 162 -20.13 -4.46 9.59
C GLY A 162 -19.93 -5.94 9.86
N ASN A 163 -18.69 -6.41 9.95
CA ASN A 163 -18.49 -7.86 9.90
C ASN A 163 -18.58 -8.52 11.28
N ASP A 164 -17.99 -7.93 12.30
CA ASP A 164 -17.98 -8.50 13.65
C ASP A 164 -19.28 -8.23 14.44
N ARG A 165 -20.16 -7.37 13.92
CA ARG A 165 -21.47 -7.04 14.53
C ARG A 165 -22.66 -7.61 13.78
N ILE A 166 -22.45 -8.30 12.68
CA ILE A 166 -23.53 -8.96 11.95
C ILE A 166 -23.94 -10.19 12.75
N ILE A 167 -25.12 -10.10 13.38
CA ILE A 167 -25.77 -11.26 13.96
C ILE A 167 -26.22 -12.16 12.81
N LEU A 168 -25.67 -13.35 12.75
CA LEU A 168 -26.05 -14.36 11.76
C LEU A 168 -27.36 -15.05 12.22
N GLU A 169 -28.50 -14.42 11.94
CA GLU A 169 -29.80 -14.81 12.45
C GLU A 169 -30.21 -16.27 12.09
N HIS A 170 -29.55 -16.88 11.11
CA HIS A 170 -29.86 -18.25 10.66
C HIS A 170 -28.92 -19.31 11.25
N TYR A 171 -27.93 -18.91 12.05
CA TYR A 171 -27.00 -19.83 12.72
C TYR A 171 -27.38 -20.01 14.18
N THR A 172 -27.30 -21.25 14.63
CA THR A 172 -27.60 -21.66 16.00
C THR A 172 -26.44 -22.47 16.58
N MET A 173 -26.52 -22.85 17.84
CA MET A 173 -25.52 -23.72 18.48
C MET A 173 -25.38 -25.09 17.76
N ASP A 174 -26.39 -25.52 17.02
CA ASP A 174 -26.34 -26.78 16.25
C ASP A 174 -25.43 -26.70 15.02
N ASP A 175 -25.09 -25.49 14.56
CA ASP A 175 -24.18 -25.23 13.44
C ASP A 175 -22.70 -25.18 13.88
N ILE A 176 -22.45 -25.24 15.19
CA ILE A 176 -21.10 -25.13 15.78
C ILE A 176 -20.57 -26.54 16.10
N ASP A 177 -19.35 -26.80 15.63
CA ASP A 177 -18.64 -28.03 16.00
C ASP A 177 -18.28 -28.00 17.49
N THR A 178 -19.07 -28.62 18.31
CA THR A 178 -18.93 -28.65 19.76
C THR A 178 -17.53 -29.11 20.25
N PRO A 179 -16.92 -30.16 19.68
CA PRO A 179 -15.56 -30.54 20.06
C PRO A 179 -14.52 -29.45 19.83
N THR A 180 -14.64 -28.68 18.74
CA THR A 180 -13.76 -27.54 18.45
C THR A 180 -13.96 -26.42 19.45
N LEU A 181 -15.20 -26.10 19.80
CA LEU A 181 -15.52 -25.09 20.80
C LEU A 181 -14.98 -25.48 22.19
N GLU A 182 -15.17 -26.73 22.61
CA GLU A 182 -14.65 -27.23 23.88
C GLU A 182 -13.12 -27.14 23.95
N ARG A 183 -12.43 -27.51 22.85
CA ARG A 183 -10.98 -27.38 22.75
C ARG A 183 -10.53 -25.91 22.83
N TYR A 184 -11.23 -25.00 22.16
CA TYR A 184 -10.97 -23.59 22.23
C TYR A 184 -11.14 -23.05 23.67
N ARG A 185 -12.21 -23.43 24.35
CA ARG A 185 -12.45 -23.06 25.76
C ARG A 185 -11.36 -23.58 26.69
N GLN A 186 -10.84 -24.79 26.47
CA GLN A 186 -9.72 -25.32 27.24
C GLN A 186 -8.44 -24.49 27.05
N LEU A 187 -8.13 -24.11 25.81
CA LEU A 187 -6.99 -23.23 25.51
C LEU A 187 -7.16 -21.86 26.14
N PHE A 188 -8.35 -21.26 25.99
CA PHE A 188 -8.68 -19.98 26.59
C PHE A 188 -8.50 -20.01 28.14
N LYS A 189 -8.97 -21.08 28.79
CA LYS A 189 -8.81 -21.25 30.25
C LYS A 189 -7.35 -21.41 30.69
N ILE A 190 -6.52 -22.01 29.84
CA ILE A 190 -5.06 -22.13 30.10
C ILE A 190 -4.41 -20.76 30.03
N ASP A 191 -4.76 -19.96 29.01
CA ASP A 191 -4.17 -18.64 28.78
C ASP A 191 -4.74 -17.58 29.74
N HIS A 192 -6.00 -17.75 30.17
CA HIS A 192 -6.75 -16.80 31.01
C HIS A 192 -7.44 -17.52 32.18
N PRO A 193 -6.71 -18.10 33.16
CA PRO A 193 -7.28 -18.98 34.17
C PRO A 193 -8.29 -18.33 35.08
N GLU A 194 -8.18 -17.03 35.32
CA GLU A 194 -9.05 -16.24 36.24
C GLU A 194 -10.16 -15.46 35.50
N HIS A 195 -10.35 -15.69 34.20
CA HIS A 195 -11.31 -14.92 33.42
C HIS A 195 -12.75 -15.38 33.68
N VAL A 196 -13.64 -14.42 33.88
CA VAL A 196 -15.07 -14.70 34.16
C VAL A 196 -15.78 -15.56 33.14
N TRP A 197 -15.33 -15.52 31.89
CA TRP A 197 -15.88 -16.34 30.81
C TRP A 197 -15.64 -17.85 30.97
N ASN A 198 -14.75 -18.26 31.86
CA ASN A 198 -14.53 -19.67 32.15
C ASN A 198 -15.72 -20.33 32.87
N GLU A 199 -16.58 -19.51 33.47
CA GLU A 199 -17.77 -19.96 34.21
C GLU A 199 -19.06 -19.98 33.34
N LEU A 200 -19.01 -19.36 32.14
CA LEU A 200 -20.15 -19.30 31.21
C LEU A 200 -20.40 -20.66 30.56
N ASP A 201 -21.64 -20.94 30.18
CA ASP A 201 -21.96 -22.08 29.32
C ASP A 201 -21.49 -21.85 27.86
N ASN A 202 -21.69 -22.81 26.98
CA ASN A 202 -21.23 -22.73 25.59
C ASN A 202 -21.94 -21.63 24.79
N GLN A 203 -23.20 -21.35 25.11
CA GLN A 203 -24.00 -20.35 24.42
C GLN A 203 -23.64 -18.93 24.87
N GLU A 204 -23.37 -18.76 26.16
CA GLU A 204 -22.98 -17.47 26.74
C GLU A 204 -21.52 -17.10 26.44
N PHE A 205 -20.69 -18.12 26.17
CA PHE A 205 -19.27 -17.94 25.86
C PHE A 205 -19.05 -17.41 24.43
N LEU A 206 -19.97 -17.71 23.47
CA LEU A 206 -19.93 -17.27 22.08
C LEU A 206 -20.64 -15.95 21.88
#